data_17c14062004e27c702cb838af40318eb
#
_entry.id   17c14062004e27c702cb838af40318eb
#
_cell.length_a   1.000
_cell.length_b   1.000
_cell.length_c   1.000
_cell.angle_alpha   90.00
_cell.angle_beta   90.00
_cell.angle_gamma   90.00
#
_symmetry.space_group_name_H-M   'P 1'
#
loop_
_entity.id
_entity.type
_entity.pdbx_description
1 polymer ?
#
loop_
_entity_poly.entity_id
_entity_poly.type
_entity_poly.pdbx_seq_one_letter_code
_entity_poly.pdbx_strand_id
1 'polypeptide(L)'
;KTIILRLPYLADSSNSSNFLGSVFRQAVQKKKVLLPCHAYDRLDFISQPDLAALIGRIAEEDDDVSDAYYVSSGYLHTFGDLEALLRSTDPGMKILYENNADVINREDYPKRLRRTYGWIPRDDVMEQILNLYQRYTASAGKKRRTLSDLAEALLNRSGRVVGYAEMLIVFILSELLHHFLGNDVYFRFVDVRLFFVVIMGTVHGIRVGVVSALLSCIALFFQYMDQGV
;
A
#
# COMPACT_ATOMS: atom_id res chain seq x y z
N LYS A 1 -13.68 -14.40 -24.31
CA LYS A 1 -12.68 -15.12 -23.50
C LYS A 1 -12.26 -14.27 -22.31
N THR A 2 -12.41 -14.76 -21.09
CA THR A 2 -11.95 -14.09 -19.88
C THR A 2 -11.16 -15.09 -19.04
N ILE A 3 -9.88 -14.81 -18.80
CA ILE A 3 -9.02 -15.64 -17.96
C ILE A 3 -8.63 -14.82 -16.73
N ILE A 4 -8.90 -15.37 -15.55
CA ILE A 4 -8.56 -14.74 -14.27
C ILE A 4 -7.33 -15.44 -13.70
N LEU A 5 -6.24 -14.70 -13.56
CA LEU A 5 -5.03 -15.17 -12.89
C LEU A 5 -5.02 -14.65 -11.45
N ARG A 6 -5.01 -15.57 -10.48
CA ARG A 6 -4.82 -15.26 -9.07
C ARG A 6 -3.35 -15.40 -8.74
N LEU A 7 -2.69 -14.27 -8.57
CA LEU A 7 -1.23 -14.22 -8.39
C LEU A 7 -0.84 -14.39 -6.91
N PRO A 8 0.32 -15.01 -6.64
CA PRO A 8 1.01 -14.90 -5.36
C PRO A 8 1.66 -13.52 -5.24
N TYR A 9 2.57 -13.34 -4.30
CA TYR A 9 3.37 -12.13 -4.24
C TYR A 9 4.26 -12.00 -5.48
N LEU A 10 4.31 -10.81 -6.07
CA LEU A 10 5.23 -10.53 -7.18
C LEU A 10 6.63 -10.25 -6.63
N ALA A 11 7.64 -10.91 -7.19
CA ALA A 11 9.04 -10.64 -6.87
C ALA A 11 9.50 -9.34 -7.56
N ASP A 12 9.06 -8.21 -7.00
CA ASP A 12 9.34 -6.86 -7.46
C ASP A 12 9.53 -5.94 -6.26
N SER A 13 10.50 -5.03 -6.34
CA SER A 13 10.76 -4.01 -5.32
C SER A 13 10.62 -2.58 -5.86
N SER A 14 10.14 -2.42 -7.10
CA SER A 14 9.99 -1.12 -7.74
C SER A 14 8.95 -0.22 -7.06
N ASN A 15 7.93 -0.85 -6.46
CA ASN A 15 6.87 -0.17 -5.75
C ASN A 15 6.95 -0.44 -4.25
N SER A 16 7.08 0.62 -3.44
CA SER A 16 7.11 0.53 -1.98
C SER A 16 5.80 0.04 -1.35
N SER A 17 4.70 0.05 -2.10
CA SER A 17 3.40 -0.43 -1.64
C SER A 17 3.19 -1.94 -1.78
N ASN A 18 4.02 -2.63 -2.58
CA ASN A 18 3.97 -4.08 -2.65
C ASN A 18 4.64 -4.74 -1.42
N PHE A 19 4.40 -6.03 -1.23
CA PHE A 19 4.91 -6.76 -0.06
C PHE A 19 6.44 -6.66 0.08
N LEU A 20 7.20 -7.02 -0.95
CA LEU A 20 8.67 -6.99 -0.90
C LEU A 20 9.21 -5.56 -0.77
N GLY A 21 8.66 -4.59 -1.48
CA GLY A 21 9.05 -3.20 -1.35
C GLY A 21 8.83 -2.67 0.07
N SER A 22 7.73 -3.05 0.72
CA SER A 22 7.47 -2.74 2.13
C SER A 22 8.48 -3.39 3.07
N VAL A 23 8.76 -4.69 2.88
CA VAL A 23 9.75 -5.45 3.66
C VAL A 23 11.14 -4.82 3.53
N PHE A 24 11.60 -4.56 2.31
CA PHE A 24 12.92 -3.96 2.05
C PHE A 24 13.05 -2.56 2.63
N ARG A 25 12.01 -1.75 2.53
CA ARG A 25 11.98 -0.43 3.16
C ARG A 25 12.08 -0.52 4.67
N GLN A 26 11.33 -1.43 5.31
CA GLN A 26 11.40 -1.65 6.75
C GLN A 26 12.81 -2.11 7.16
N ALA A 27 13.40 -3.06 6.41
CA ALA A 27 14.73 -3.58 6.63
C ALA A 27 15.79 -2.47 6.62
N VAL A 28 15.79 -1.64 5.58
CA VAL A 28 16.81 -0.59 5.40
C VAL A 28 16.60 0.59 6.35
N GLN A 29 15.35 1.06 6.51
CA GLN A 29 15.08 2.28 7.28
C GLN A 29 15.02 2.04 8.79
N LYS A 30 14.48 0.91 9.23
CA LYS A 30 14.19 0.65 10.63
C LYS A 30 15.05 -0.43 11.25
N LYS A 31 15.79 -1.20 10.43
CA LYS A 31 16.47 -2.46 10.83
C LYS A 31 15.56 -3.41 11.60
N LYS A 32 14.26 -3.30 11.35
CA LYS A 32 13.19 -4.06 11.95
C LYS A 32 12.14 -4.33 10.89
N VAL A 33 11.84 -5.61 10.68
CA VAL A 33 10.84 -6.08 9.72
C VAL A 33 9.71 -6.74 10.48
N LEU A 34 8.49 -6.43 10.09
CA LEU A 34 7.27 -7.06 10.56
C LEU A 34 6.70 -7.93 9.43
N LEU A 35 6.68 -9.24 9.64
CA LEU A 35 6.12 -10.22 8.72
C LEU A 35 4.70 -10.60 9.16
N PRO A 36 3.74 -10.75 8.24
CA PRO A 36 2.31 -10.90 8.58
C PRO A 36 1.95 -12.29 9.14
N CYS A 37 2.85 -13.26 9.07
CA CYS A 37 2.59 -14.67 9.36
C CYS A 37 3.74 -15.29 10.13
N HIS A 38 3.58 -16.54 10.59
CA HIS A 38 4.64 -17.26 11.29
C HIS A 38 5.77 -17.72 10.35
N ALA A 39 6.94 -18.02 10.91
CA ALA A 39 8.12 -18.41 10.14
C ALA A 39 7.89 -19.65 9.26
N TYR A 40 7.06 -20.60 9.72
CA TYR A 40 6.76 -21.86 9.02
C TYR A 40 5.60 -21.72 8.01
N ASP A 41 4.91 -20.59 7.98
CA ASP A 41 3.84 -20.38 7.02
C ASP A 41 4.39 -20.24 5.60
N ARG A 42 3.63 -20.78 4.66
CA ARG A 42 4.04 -20.77 3.25
C ARG A 42 4.06 -19.38 2.68
N LEU A 43 5.09 -19.13 1.89
CA LEU A 43 5.31 -17.91 1.15
C LEU A 43 5.55 -18.26 -0.32
N ASP A 44 4.71 -17.75 -1.19
CA ASP A 44 4.84 -17.99 -2.62
C ASP A 44 5.05 -16.69 -3.37
N PHE A 45 5.97 -16.73 -4.32
CA PHE A 45 6.31 -15.61 -5.18
C PHE A 45 6.29 -16.02 -6.64
N ILE A 46 6.08 -15.07 -7.52
CA ILE A 46 6.31 -15.24 -8.95
C ILE A 46 7.22 -14.13 -9.46
N SER A 47 8.15 -14.49 -10.34
CA SER A 47 8.99 -13.51 -11.02
C SER A 47 8.23 -12.77 -12.12
N GLN A 48 8.63 -11.53 -12.42
CA GLN A 48 8.05 -10.78 -13.53
C GLN A 48 8.27 -11.50 -14.88
N PRO A 49 9.47 -12.05 -15.21
CA PRO A 49 9.67 -12.79 -16.45
C PRO A 49 8.77 -14.03 -16.57
N ASP A 50 8.59 -14.80 -15.48
CA ASP A 50 7.73 -15.96 -15.51
C ASP A 50 6.27 -15.61 -15.70
N LEU A 51 5.82 -14.54 -15.05
CA LEU A 51 4.46 -14.03 -15.24
C LEU A 51 4.24 -13.54 -16.67
N ALA A 52 5.20 -12.81 -17.24
CA ALA A 52 5.14 -12.35 -18.62
C ALA A 52 5.10 -13.53 -19.61
N ALA A 53 5.93 -14.57 -19.39
CA ALA A 53 5.91 -15.78 -20.19
C ALA A 53 4.57 -16.54 -20.11
N LEU A 54 3.96 -16.60 -18.92
CA LEU A 54 2.64 -17.18 -18.75
C LEU A 54 1.57 -16.41 -19.53
N ILE A 55 1.54 -15.08 -19.41
CA ILE A 55 0.59 -14.22 -20.13
C ILE A 55 0.75 -14.36 -21.64
N GLY A 56 2.01 -14.40 -22.13
CA GLY A 56 2.28 -14.62 -23.54
C GLY A 56 1.71 -15.93 -24.06
N ARG A 57 1.92 -17.04 -23.34
CA ARG A 57 1.35 -18.34 -23.70
C ARG A 57 -0.16 -18.36 -23.73
N ILE A 58 -0.80 -17.75 -22.69
CA ILE A 58 -2.26 -17.66 -22.64
C ILE A 58 -2.82 -16.83 -23.81
N ALA A 59 -2.08 -15.81 -24.25
CA ALA A 59 -2.49 -14.96 -25.36
C ALA A 59 -2.34 -15.67 -26.75
N GLU A 60 -1.42 -16.59 -26.86
CA GLU A 60 -1.18 -17.37 -28.08
C GLU A 60 -2.23 -18.49 -28.27
N GLU A 61 -2.87 -18.94 -27.20
CA GLU A 61 -3.90 -19.97 -27.32
C GLU A 61 -5.28 -19.40 -27.66
N ASP A 62 -5.88 -19.94 -28.68
CA ASP A 62 -7.14 -19.49 -29.29
C ASP A 62 -8.39 -20.17 -28.67
N ASP A 63 -8.26 -20.74 -27.49
CA ASP A 63 -9.36 -21.38 -26.77
C ASP A 63 -10.35 -20.37 -26.23
N ASP A 64 -11.64 -20.54 -26.55
CA ASP A 64 -12.74 -19.69 -26.07
C ASP A 64 -13.17 -19.99 -24.61
N VAL A 65 -12.30 -20.58 -23.82
CA VAL A 65 -12.58 -20.95 -22.44
C VAL A 65 -12.39 -19.76 -21.49
N SER A 66 -13.42 -19.48 -20.69
CA SER A 66 -13.32 -18.56 -19.56
C SER A 66 -13.06 -19.36 -18.27
N ASP A 67 -11.94 -19.10 -17.60
CA ASP A 67 -11.52 -19.87 -16.43
C ASP A 67 -10.69 -19.02 -15.44
N ALA A 68 -10.51 -19.55 -14.21
CA ALA A 68 -9.68 -18.94 -13.18
C ALA A 68 -8.55 -19.89 -12.77
N TYR A 69 -7.31 -19.38 -12.79
CA TYR A 69 -6.12 -20.13 -12.45
C TYR A 69 -5.39 -19.49 -11.27
N TYR A 70 -4.92 -20.34 -10.36
CA TYR A 70 -3.94 -19.93 -9.35
C TYR A 70 -2.54 -20.08 -9.94
N VAL A 71 -1.78 -18.99 -9.90
CA VAL A 71 -0.38 -18.96 -10.31
C VAL A 71 0.48 -19.22 -9.08
N SER A 72 1.54 -20.02 -9.23
CA SER A 72 2.50 -20.33 -8.16
C SER A 72 3.86 -20.58 -8.78
N SER A 73 4.94 -20.24 -8.06
CA SER A 73 6.30 -20.59 -8.46
C SER A 73 6.54 -22.11 -8.44
N GLY A 74 5.72 -22.85 -7.72
CA GLY A 74 5.91 -24.29 -7.50
C GLY A 74 6.99 -24.62 -6.47
N TYR A 75 7.70 -23.64 -5.93
CA TYR A 75 8.67 -23.80 -4.86
C TYR A 75 8.01 -23.67 -3.49
N LEU A 76 8.46 -24.47 -2.53
CA LEU A 76 7.95 -24.48 -1.16
C LEU A 76 8.78 -23.55 -0.26
N HIS A 77 8.63 -22.26 -0.43
CA HIS A 77 9.25 -21.29 0.46
C HIS A 77 8.35 -20.96 1.65
N THR A 78 8.99 -20.48 2.70
CA THR A 78 8.36 -20.05 3.96
C THR A 78 8.76 -18.61 4.29
N PHE A 79 8.05 -17.99 5.23
CA PHE A 79 8.48 -16.70 5.76
C PHE A 79 9.82 -16.79 6.50
N GLY A 80 10.17 -17.98 7.04
CA GLY A 80 11.48 -18.27 7.62
C GLY A 80 12.61 -18.24 6.61
N ASP A 81 12.37 -18.69 5.36
CA ASP A 81 13.36 -18.58 4.28
C ASP A 81 13.60 -17.12 3.90
N LEU A 82 12.56 -16.29 3.85
CA LEU A 82 12.70 -14.86 3.66
C LEU A 82 13.46 -14.19 4.83
N GLU A 83 13.18 -14.59 6.07
CA GLU A 83 13.96 -14.15 7.24
C GLU A 83 15.42 -14.50 7.08
N ALA A 84 15.75 -15.77 6.74
CA ALA A 84 17.11 -16.22 6.57
C ALA A 84 17.84 -15.42 5.48
N LEU A 85 17.16 -15.14 4.37
CA LEU A 85 17.65 -14.30 3.29
C LEU A 85 17.98 -12.89 3.77
N LEU A 86 17.08 -12.24 4.50
CA LEU A 86 17.29 -10.88 5.03
C LEU A 86 18.45 -10.84 6.04
N ARG A 87 18.54 -11.83 6.94
CA ARG A 87 19.63 -11.96 7.92
C ARG A 87 20.97 -12.28 7.29
N SER A 88 21.01 -12.95 6.15
CA SER A 88 22.28 -13.21 5.44
C SER A 88 22.96 -11.90 5.00
N THR A 89 22.18 -10.86 4.73
CA THR A 89 22.68 -9.53 4.35
C THR A 89 22.88 -8.60 5.56
N ASP A 90 22.00 -8.65 6.55
CA ASP A 90 22.12 -7.89 7.81
C ASP A 90 21.82 -8.81 9.01
N PRO A 91 22.85 -9.44 9.62
CA PRO A 91 22.66 -10.35 10.76
C PRO A 91 22.04 -9.70 11.99
N GLY A 92 22.15 -8.38 12.12
CA GLY A 92 21.60 -7.60 13.23
C GLY A 92 20.12 -7.22 13.08
N MET A 93 19.48 -7.63 11.98
CA MET A 93 18.09 -7.27 11.70
C MET A 93 17.12 -7.92 12.68
N LYS A 94 16.23 -7.09 13.22
CA LYS A 94 15.14 -7.56 14.08
C LYS A 94 13.92 -7.94 13.24
N ILE A 95 13.54 -9.22 13.26
CA ILE A 95 12.35 -9.70 12.56
C ILE A 95 11.29 -10.07 13.59
N LEU A 96 10.08 -9.62 13.37
CA LEU A 96 8.89 -9.90 14.18
C LEU A 96 7.82 -10.51 13.28
N TYR A 97 7.01 -11.37 13.84
CA TYR A 97 5.89 -12.02 13.19
C TYR A 97 4.58 -11.51 13.78
N GLU A 98 3.61 -11.19 12.91
CA GLU A 98 2.22 -10.98 13.30
C GLU A 98 1.46 -12.29 13.11
N ASN A 99 0.57 -12.61 14.06
CA ASN A 99 -0.30 -13.76 13.93
C ASN A 99 -1.56 -13.38 13.13
N ASN A 100 -1.42 -13.13 11.84
CA ASN A 100 -2.56 -12.94 10.95
C ASN A 100 -2.98 -14.30 10.39
N ALA A 101 -4.13 -14.79 10.87
CA ALA A 101 -4.65 -16.13 10.56
C ALA A 101 -5.10 -16.34 9.10
N ASP A 102 -5.06 -15.31 8.26
CA ASP A 102 -5.55 -15.35 6.87
C ASP A 102 -4.49 -15.80 5.84
N VAL A 103 -3.48 -16.54 6.27
CA VAL A 103 -2.57 -17.19 5.30
C VAL A 103 -3.33 -18.27 4.58
N ILE A 104 -3.68 -17.99 3.36
CA ILE A 104 -4.32 -18.96 2.48
C ILE A 104 -3.28 -20.03 2.13
N ASN A 105 -3.30 -21.15 2.87
CA ASN A 105 -2.59 -22.36 2.53
C ASN A 105 -3.22 -22.94 1.25
N ARG A 106 -2.72 -22.50 0.10
CA ARG A 106 -3.20 -22.97 -1.21
C ARG A 106 -2.41 -24.21 -1.59
N GLU A 107 -3.06 -25.34 -1.58
CA GLU A 107 -2.47 -26.61 -2.02
C GLU A 107 -2.40 -26.77 -3.54
N ASP A 108 -3.04 -25.89 -4.31
CA ASP A 108 -3.10 -25.96 -5.75
C ASP A 108 -1.82 -25.40 -6.39
N TYR A 109 -0.88 -26.28 -6.58
CA TYR A 109 0.31 -26.09 -7.38
C TYR A 109 -0.04 -25.79 -8.86
N PRO A 110 0.92 -25.30 -9.64
CA PRO A 110 0.72 -24.96 -11.05
C PRO A 110 0.41 -26.16 -11.96
N LYS A 111 -0.05 -27.28 -11.39
CA LYS A 111 -0.41 -28.51 -12.11
C LYS A 111 -1.43 -28.24 -13.21
N ARG A 112 -2.41 -27.37 -12.93
CA ARG A 112 -3.47 -27.04 -13.90
C ARG A 112 -2.93 -26.17 -15.03
N LEU A 113 -2.14 -25.13 -14.72
CA LEU A 113 -1.47 -24.29 -15.71
C LEU A 113 -0.49 -25.09 -16.57
N ARG A 114 0.26 -26.02 -15.95
CA ARG A 114 1.14 -26.92 -16.69
C ARG A 114 0.38 -27.82 -17.65
N ARG A 115 -0.78 -28.35 -17.25
CA ARG A 115 -1.60 -29.23 -18.12
C ARG A 115 -2.24 -28.46 -19.25
N THR A 116 -2.78 -27.26 -18.98
CA THR A 116 -3.51 -26.47 -19.97
C THR A 116 -2.58 -25.73 -20.91
N TYR A 117 -1.52 -25.06 -20.39
CA TYR A 117 -0.66 -24.16 -21.18
C TYR A 117 0.78 -24.66 -21.30
N GLY A 118 1.11 -25.85 -20.79
CA GLY A 118 2.48 -26.34 -20.78
C GLY A 118 3.47 -25.44 -20.02
N TRP A 119 2.95 -24.49 -19.20
CA TRP A 119 3.76 -23.51 -18.52
C TRP A 119 4.37 -24.05 -17.23
N ILE A 120 5.65 -23.78 -17.03
CA ILE A 120 6.41 -24.11 -15.82
C ILE A 120 7.25 -22.88 -15.47
N PRO A 121 7.26 -22.41 -14.21
CA PRO A 121 8.21 -21.39 -13.76
C PRO A 121 9.64 -21.90 -13.95
N ARG A 122 10.55 -21.01 -14.34
CA ARG A 122 11.92 -21.39 -14.71
C ARG A 122 12.92 -21.15 -13.60
N ASP A 123 12.69 -20.13 -12.78
CA ASP A 123 13.72 -19.60 -11.90
C ASP A 123 13.38 -19.79 -10.43
N ASP A 124 14.44 -20.01 -9.61
CA ASP A 124 14.34 -19.87 -8.17
C ASP A 124 14.19 -18.39 -7.81
N VAL A 125 12.98 -18.05 -7.38
CA VAL A 125 12.59 -16.67 -7.07
C VAL A 125 13.37 -16.12 -5.86
N MET A 126 13.85 -16.99 -4.95
CA MET A 126 14.58 -16.54 -3.75
C MET A 126 15.94 -15.92 -4.11
N GLU A 127 16.63 -16.45 -5.11
CA GLU A 127 17.87 -15.82 -5.61
C GLU A 127 17.59 -14.44 -6.22
N GLN A 128 16.50 -14.32 -6.97
CA GLN A 128 16.09 -13.03 -7.53
C GLN A 128 15.73 -12.03 -6.43
N ILE A 129 15.03 -12.46 -5.36
CA ILE A 129 14.69 -11.63 -4.21
C ILE A 129 15.96 -11.15 -3.49
N LEU A 130 16.97 -12.02 -3.33
CA LEU A 130 18.25 -11.64 -2.77
C LEU A 130 18.95 -10.55 -3.61
N ASN A 131 18.99 -10.74 -4.91
CA ASN A 131 19.58 -9.76 -5.85
C ASN A 131 18.82 -8.42 -5.81
N LEU A 132 17.49 -8.45 -5.73
CA LEU A 132 16.67 -7.26 -5.58
C LEU A 132 16.95 -6.55 -4.26
N TYR A 133 17.06 -7.30 -3.16
CA TYR A 133 17.38 -6.72 -1.84
C TYR A 133 18.77 -6.06 -1.81
N GLN A 134 19.78 -6.72 -2.38
CA GLN A 134 21.14 -6.16 -2.47
C GLN A 134 21.16 -4.86 -3.30
N ARG A 135 20.46 -4.83 -4.44
CA ARG A 135 20.30 -3.61 -5.26
C ARG A 135 19.58 -2.51 -4.49
N TYR A 136 18.52 -2.86 -3.75
CA TYR A 136 17.75 -1.92 -2.95
C TYR A 136 18.61 -1.29 -1.84
N THR A 137 19.39 -2.10 -1.11
CA THR A 137 20.31 -1.62 -0.06
C THR A 137 21.39 -0.72 -0.63
N ALA A 138 22.00 -1.10 -1.78
CA ALA A 138 23.02 -0.30 -2.46
C ALA A 138 22.46 1.06 -2.95
N SER A 139 21.24 1.09 -3.42
CA SER A 139 20.57 2.32 -3.87
C SER A 139 20.14 3.21 -2.73
N ALA A 140 19.67 2.64 -1.61
CA ALA A 140 19.22 3.36 -0.43
C ALA A 140 20.37 4.16 0.24
N GLY A 141 21.60 3.64 0.19
CA GLY A 141 22.79 4.35 0.67
C GLY A 141 23.14 5.60 -0.15
N LYS A 142 22.67 5.70 -1.39
CA LYS A 142 22.94 6.82 -2.32
C LYS A 142 21.83 7.86 -2.39
N LYS A 143 20.61 7.52 -1.94
CA LYS A 143 19.44 8.39 -2.09
C LYS A 143 19.42 9.47 -1.01
N ARG A 144 19.77 10.70 -1.36
CA ARG A 144 19.38 11.89 -0.59
C ARG A 144 17.86 11.86 -0.43
N ARG A 145 17.38 12.00 0.82
CA ARG A 145 15.94 12.12 1.12
C ARG A 145 15.36 13.22 0.25
N THR A 146 14.51 12.87 -0.69
CA THR A 146 13.76 13.83 -1.49
C THR A 146 12.54 14.28 -0.71
N LEU A 147 12.00 15.48 -1.05
CA LEU A 147 10.75 15.98 -0.46
C LEU A 147 9.60 14.97 -0.62
N SER A 148 9.60 14.20 -1.71
CA SER A 148 8.64 13.11 -1.92
C SER A 148 8.77 11.98 -0.90
N ASP A 149 9.99 11.60 -0.49
CA ASP A 149 10.22 10.57 0.54
C ASP A 149 9.75 11.07 1.92
N LEU A 150 9.86 12.37 2.19
CA LEU A 150 9.32 13.00 3.40
C LEU A 150 7.78 13.04 3.36
N ALA A 151 7.19 13.39 2.22
CA ALA A 151 5.74 13.39 2.03
C ALA A 151 5.18 11.96 2.18
N GLU A 152 5.81 10.97 1.57
CA GLU A 152 5.42 9.55 1.68
C GLU A 152 5.59 9.02 3.11
N ALA A 153 6.62 9.45 3.83
CA ALA A 153 6.82 9.10 5.25
C ALA A 153 5.77 9.76 6.16
N LEU A 154 5.33 10.96 5.85
CA LEU A 154 4.22 11.65 6.53
C LEU A 154 2.87 10.96 6.22
N LEU A 155 2.61 10.63 4.96
CA LEU A 155 1.38 9.95 4.52
C LEU A 155 1.25 8.53 5.10
N ASN A 156 2.36 7.80 5.23
CA ASN A 156 2.38 6.44 5.81
C ASN A 156 2.42 6.41 7.35
N ARG A 157 2.59 7.56 8.00
CA ARG A 157 2.65 7.65 9.45
C ARG A 157 1.26 7.74 10.05
N SER A 158 0.57 6.61 10.09
CA SER A 158 -0.77 6.40 10.65
C SER A 158 -1.90 7.20 9.95
N GLY A 159 -2.88 6.50 9.39
CA GLY A 159 -4.02 7.13 8.70
C GLY A 159 -4.84 8.12 9.54
N ARG A 160 -4.59 8.19 10.87
CA ARG A 160 -5.19 9.20 11.76
C ARG A 160 -4.55 10.58 11.61
N VAL A 161 -3.20 10.65 11.53
CA VAL A 161 -2.50 11.95 11.40
C VAL A 161 -2.75 12.55 10.03
N VAL A 162 -2.83 11.72 9.00
CA VAL A 162 -3.17 12.16 7.64
C VAL A 162 -4.58 12.76 7.60
N GLY A 163 -5.57 12.09 8.19
CA GLY A 163 -6.94 12.60 8.23
C GLY A 163 -7.05 13.94 8.95
N TYR A 164 -6.31 14.16 10.03
CA TYR A 164 -6.27 15.46 10.71
C TYR A 164 -5.51 16.53 9.92
N ALA A 165 -4.43 16.18 9.21
CA ALA A 165 -3.71 17.11 8.35
C ALA A 165 -4.54 17.55 7.14
N GLU A 166 -5.21 16.60 6.49
CA GLU A 166 -6.16 16.89 5.40
C GLU A 166 -7.32 17.75 5.89
N MET A 167 -7.89 17.45 7.06
CA MET A 167 -8.93 18.25 7.68
C MET A 167 -8.48 19.70 7.88
N LEU A 168 -7.25 19.92 8.35
CA LEU A 168 -6.73 21.25 8.63
C LEU A 168 -6.50 22.05 7.34
N ILE A 169 -6.01 21.40 6.27
CA ILE A 169 -5.85 22.01 4.95
C ILE A 169 -7.21 22.40 4.36
N VAL A 170 -8.18 21.49 4.40
CA VAL A 170 -9.53 21.75 3.87
C VAL A 170 -10.25 22.83 4.70
N PHE A 171 -10.01 22.88 6.01
CA PHE A 171 -10.51 23.95 6.88
C PHE A 171 -9.97 25.33 6.45
N ILE A 172 -8.66 25.45 6.29
CA ILE A 172 -8.04 26.70 5.83
C ILE A 172 -8.59 27.12 4.47
N LEU A 173 -8.74 26.17 3.54
CA LEU A 173 -9.32 26.41 2.23
C LEU A 173 -10.79 26.86 2.33
N SER A 174 -11.58 26.27 3.23
CA SER A 174 -12.98 26.65 3.43
C SER A 174 -13.12 28.04 4.03
N GLU A 175 -12.23 28.44 4.96
CA GLU A 175 -12.21 29.79 5.52
C GLU A 175 -11.78 30.83 4.47
N LEU A 176 -10.77 30.49 3.66
CA LEU A 176 -10.33 31.34 2.55
C LEU A 176 -11.46 31.54 1.52
N LEU A 177 -12.13 30.46 1.17
CA LEU A 177 -13.26 30.47 0.24
C LEU A 177 -14.43 31.30 0.81
N HIS A 178 -14.74 31.12 2.10
CA HIS A 178 -15.77 31.89 2.79
C HIS A 178 -15.44 33.40 2.79
N HIS A 179 -14.18 33.77 2.99
CA HIS A 179 -13.73 35.16 2.96
C HIS A 179 -13.88 35.78 1.56
N PHE A 180 -13.54 35.04 0.50
CA PHE A 180 -13.67 35.50 -0.87
C PHE A 180 -15.12 35.56 -1.38
N LEU A 181 -15.93 34.55 -1.03
CA LEU A 181 -17.32 34.43 -1.49
C LEU A 181 -18.32 35.20 -0.61
N GLY A 182 -17.95 35.54 0.64
CA GLY A 182 -18.84 36.24 1.58
C GLY A 182 -19.29 37.64 1.12
N ASN A 183 -18.59 38.20 0.14
CA ASN A 183 -18.96 39.48 -0.48
C ASN A 183 -19.97 39.36 -1.64
N ASP A 184 -20.28 38.16 -2.09
CA ASP A 184 -21.16 37.92 -3.22
C ASP A 184 -22.58 37.61 -2.74
N VAL A 185 -23.58 38.33 -3.24
CA VAL A 185 -24.99 38.26 -2.82
C VAL A 185 -25.57 36.86 -2.97
N TYR A 186 -25.12 36.11 -3.97
CA TYR A 186 -25.60 34.75 -4.27
C TYR A 186 -25.09 33.69 -3.28
N PHE A 187 -23.93 33.89 -2.67
CA PHE A 187 -23.31 32.90 -1.75
C PHE A 187 -23.53 33.22 -0.28
N ARG A 188 -24.20 34.33 0.06
CA ARG A 188 -24.49 34.80 1.41
C ARG A 188 -25.32 33.79 2.23
N PHE A 189 -26.07 32.93 1.54
CA PHE A 189 -26.94 31.92 2.17
C PHE A 189 -26.30 30.51 2.24
N VAL A 190 -25.12 30.32 1.66
CA VAL A 190 -24.44 29.02 1.63
C VAL A 190 -23.34 29.02 2.68
N ASP A 191 -23.56 28.24 3.75
CA ASP A 191 -22.54 28.06 4.78
C ASP A 191 -21.51 27.00 4.33
N VAL A 192 -20.42 27.48 3.77
CA VAL A 192 -19.28 26.64 3.28
C VAL A 192 -18.72 25.78 4.41
N ARG A 193 -18.79 26.22 5.67
CA ARG A 193 -18.30 25.49 6.84
C ARG A 193 -19.13 24.23 7.12
N LEU A 194 -20.44 24.31 6.87
CA LEU A 194 -21.31 23.16 7.02
C LEU A 194 -20.97 22.05 6.01
N PHE A 195 -20.67 22.42 4.77
CA PHE A 195 -20.15 21.47 3.76
C PHE A 195 -18.83 20.84 4.20
N PHE A 196 -17.91 21.64 4.74
CA PHE A 196 -16.65 21.13 5.27
C PHE A 196 -16.88 20.07 6.37
N VAL A 197 -17.75 20.33 7.34
CA VAL A 197 -18.05 19.36 8.43
C VAL A 197 -18.65 18.08 7.89
N VAL A 198 -19.59 18.18 6.94
CA VAL A 198 -20.23 17.01 6.32
C VAL A 198 -19.22 16.17 5.54
N ILE A 199 -18.40 16.81 4.71
CA ILE A 199 -17.38 16.09 3.93
C ILE A 199 -16.37 15.41 4.83
N MET A 200 -15.86 16.09 5.85
CA MET A 200 -14.90 15.50 6.78
C MET A 200 -15.50 14.35 7.60
N GLY A 201 -16.74 14.47 8.01
CA GLY A 201 -17.47 13.41 8.73
C GLY A 201 -17.72 12.17 7.88
N THR A 202 -18.02 12.35 6.58
CA THR A 202 -18.30 11.24 5.66
C THR A 202 -17.03 10.54 5.18
N VAL A 203 -15.97 11.29 4.90
CA VAL A 203 -14.71 10.73 4.35
C VAL A 203 -13.83 10.11 5.44
N HIS A 204 -13.68 10.78 6.58
CA HIS A 204 -12.74 10.38 7.64
C HIS A 204 -13.43 9.83 8.91
N GLY A 205 -14.76 9.76 8.90
CA GLY A 205 -15.57 9.21 9.97
C GLY A 205 -15.88 10.19 11.11
N ILE A 206 -16.72 9.72 12.05
CA ILE A 206 -17.38 10.57 13.07
C ILE A 206 -16.40 11.36 13.95
N ARG A 207 -15.22 10.80 14.25
CA ARG A 207 -14.23 11.46 15.12
C ARG A 207 -13.65 12.73 14.47
N VAL A 208 -13.30 12.64 13.19
CA VAL A 208 -12.80 13.79 12.44
C VAL A 208 -13.93 14.79 12.19
N GLY A 209 -15.15 14.31 11.91
CA GLY A 209 -16.33 15.14 11.77
C GLY A 209 -16.65 15.97 13.02
N VAL A 210 -16.53 15.39 14.22
CA VAL A 210 -16.72 16.14 15.48
C VAL A 210 -15.64 17.21 15.66
N VAL A 211 -14.39 16.90 15.38
CA VAL A 211 -13.29 17.89 15.49
C VAL A 211 -13.47 19.02 14.46
N SER A 212 -13.88 18.71 13.24
CA SER A 212 -14.18 19.73 12.20
C SER A 212 -15.35 20.62 12.60
N ALA A 213 -16.39 20.08 13.22
CA ALA A 213 -17.50 20.86 13.75
C ALA A 213 -17.07 21.82 14.86
N LEU A 214 -16.23 21.35 15.81
CA LEU A 214 -15.68 22.20 16.86
C LEU A 214 -14.82 23.34 16.30
N LEU A 215 -13.96 23.06 15.32
CA LEU A 215 -13.16 24.10 14.64
C LEU A 215 -14.04 25.14 13.95
N SER A 216 -15.10 24.70 13.27
CA SER A 216 -16.06 25.61 12.63
C SER A 216 -16.80 26.49 13.63
N CYS A 217 -17.19 25.93 14.79
CA CYS A 217 -17.81 26.70 15.87
C CYS A 217 -16.87 27.76 16.45
N ILE A 218 -15.58 27.40 16.64
CA ILE A 218 -14.54 28.33 17.14
C ILE A 218 -14.34 29.47 16.12
N ALA A 219 -14.25 29.16 14.85
CA ALA A 219 -14.08 30.17 13.81
C ALA A 219 -15.28 31.14 13.76
N LEU A 220 -16.51 30.61 13.86
CA LEU A 220 -17.72 31.43 13.97
C LEU A 220 -17.68 32.35 15.19
N PHE A 221 -17.29 31.83 16.36
CA PHE A 221 -17.20 32.63 17.57
C PHE A 221 -16.24 33.81 17.42
N PHE A 222 -15.04 33.59 16.85
CA PHE A 222 -14.10 34.68 16.57
C PHE A 222 -14.63 35.69 15.58
N GLN A 223 -15.32 35.25 14.54
CA GLN A 223 -15.93 36.16 13.54
C GLN A 223 -17.00 37.05 14.17
N TYR A 224 -17.82 36.53 15.08
CA TYR A 224 -18.83 37.31 15.81
C TYR A 224 -18.18 38.34 16.77
N MET A 225 -17.09 37.93 17.44
CA MET A 225 -16.33 38.84 18.32
C MET A 225 -15.70 40.00 17.56
N ASP A 226 -15.21 39.75 16.34
CA ASP A 226 -14.57 40.78 15.50
C ASP A 226 -15.62 41.77 14.93
N GLN A 227 -16.84 41.35 14.76
CA GLN A 227 -17.95 42.19 14.27
C GLN A 227 -18.57 43.08 15.36
N GLY A 228 -18.10 42.99 16.62
CA GLY A 228 -18.46 43.92 17.70
C GLY A 228 -19.90 43.75 18.25
N VAL A 229 -20.46 42.52 18.16
CA VAL A 229 -21.73 42.15 18.78
C VAL A 229 -21.52 41.47 20.12
#